data_aa6c43538ca0564d53aeba47052085dd
#
_entry.id   aa6c43538ca0564d53aeba47052085dd
#
_cell.length_a   1.000
_cell.length_b   1.000
_cell.length_c   1.000
_cell.angle_alpha   90.00
_cell.angle_beta   90.00
_cell.angle_gamma   90.00
#
_symmetry.space_group_name_H-M   'P 1'
#
loop_
_entity.id
_entity.type
_entity.pdbx_description
1 polymer ?
#
loop_
_entity_poly.entity_id
_entity_poly.type
_entity_poly.pdbx_seq_one_letter_code
_entity_poly.pdbx_strand_id
1 'polypeptide(L)'
;MDFKRILVFRVGHLGDTLVALPAFWAIRRAFPDAEMTLLSNNDLRNRHYISAQTVLPKEGLFDDWLTYPTNLAKPAALAANIRLILNIRRRRYDVVFYLMTRNRTVKQIRRDVRFFKLSGIEEIVGAGYLRRNLLEAPIPRPTPAVEPESTFLLDCLSSARIGIDVRSLHPDLLITSAETRAVERWVADKIDRRSDTRLIAVAPGSKWESKVWSEDRFAQVVSELIRSHEVFPIVFGGSEDRPKGNRLLEIWGTGANACGELSVREAAALLERCELYLGNDTGTMHLAAAVGTRCVAIFAAIDWIGRWQPYGHGHCLFRERVECEGCHSPICFNNRKCLDLVTAQRVKSACETVLES
;
A
#
# COMPACT_ATOMS: atom_id res chain seq x y z
N MET A 1 -4.13 16.29 -25.58
CA MET A 1 -5.34 15.45 -25.72
C MET A 1 -6.26 15.85 -24.59
N ASP A 2 -7.53 16.11 -24.88
CA ASP A 2 -8.53 16.52 -23.88
C ASP A 2 -9.45 15.32 -23.66
N PHE A 3 -9.13 14.48 -22.65
CA PHE A 3 -9.98 13.36 -22.28
C PHE A 3 -11.06 13.82 -21.31
N LYS A 4 -12.31 13.49 -21.59
CA LYS A 4 -13.47 13.86 -20.75
C LYS A 4 -13.97 12.70 -19.88
N ARG A 5 -13.75 11.46 -20.32
CA ARG A 5 -14.15 10.24 -19.58
C ARG A 5 -12.99 9.29 -19.50
N ILE A 6 -12.47 9.15 -18.30
CA ILE A 6 -11.25 8.39 -18.02
C ILE A 6 -11.58 7.14 -17.20
N LEU A 7 -11.13 5.98 -17.66
CA LEU A 7 -11.13 4.76 -16.88
C LEU A 7 -9.71 4.51 -16.36
N VAL A 8 -9.57 4.33 -15.06
CA VAL A 8 -8.30 3.89 -14.46
C VAL A 8 -8.44 2.44 -14.04
N PHE A 9 -7.56 1.57 -14.50
CA PHE A 9 -7.57 0.15 -14.18
C PHE A 9 -6.45 -0.22 -13.23
N ARG A 10 -6.82 -0.58 -12.01
CA ARG A 10 -5.91 -1.05 -10.97
C ARG A 10 -6.55 -2.15 -10.15
N VAL A 11 -5.92 -3.33 -10.09
CA VAL A 11 -6.34 -4.50 -9.29
C VAL A 11 -5.26 -4.82 -8.27
N GLY A 12 -5.65 -5.13 -7.05
CA GLY A 12 -4.71 -5.50 -5.99
C GLY A 12 -5.32 -5.37 -4.60
N HIS A 13 -4.48 -5.44 -3.59
CA HIS A 13 -4.80 -5.23 -2.18
C HIS A 13 -4.52 -3.79 -1.75
N LEU A 14 -4.60 -3.52 -0.45
CA LEU A 14 -4.35 -2.19 0.15
C LEU A 14 -3.02 -1.57 -0.32
N GLY A 15 -1.90 -2.29 -0.18
CA GLY A 15 -0.59 -1.80 -0.61
C GLY A 15 -0.53 -1.51 -2.10
N ASP A 16 -1.10 -2.40 -2.94
CA ASP A 16 -1.18 -2.19 -4.39
C ASP A 16 -1.94 -0.91 -4.77
N THR A 17 -2.98 -0.58 -4.03
CA THR A 17 -3.77 0.64 -4.23
C THR A 17 -2.96 1.88 -3.83
N LEU A 18 -2.32 1.84 -2.66
CA LEU A 18 -1.58 2.98 -2.12
C LEU A 18 -0.32 3.31 -2.92
N VAL A 19 0.40 2.32 -3.45
CA VAL A 19 1.54 2.60 -4.34
C VAL A 19 1.12 3.23 -5.67
N ALA A 20 -0.15 3.11 -6.06
CA ALA A 20 -0.70 3.75 -7.25
C ALA A 20 -1.28 5.15 -6.98
N LEU A 21 -1.43 5.56 -5.72
CA LEU A 21 -2.03 6.84 -5.33
C LEU A 21 -1.34 8.05 -6.00
N PRO A 22 0.00 8.13 -6.11
CA PRO A 22 0.66 9.21 -6.84
C PRO A 22 0.24 9.26 -8.31
N ALA A 23 0.13 8.10 -8.97
CA ALA A 23 -0.29 8.04 -10.37
C ALA A 23 -1.77 8.43 -10.55
N PHE A 24 -2.64 8.10 -9.60
CA PHE A 24 -4.03 8.54 -9.61
C PHE A 24 -4.14 10.06 -9.54
N TRP A 25 -3.38 10.68 -8.63
CA TRP A 25 -3.33 12.14 -8.52
C TRP A 25 -2.70 12.81 -9.73
N ALA A 26 -1.69 12.21 -10.35
CA ALA A 26 -1.10 12.69 -11.60
C ALA A 26 -2.15 12.80 -12.70
N ILE A 27 -2.99 11.76 -12.86
CA ILE A 27 -4.06 11.74 -13.85
C ILE A 27 -5.12 12.80 -13.51
N ARG A 28 -5.59 12.87 -12.26
CA ARG A 28 -6.61 13.84 -11.83
C ARG A 28 -6.16 15.29 -12.07
N ARG A 29 -4.90 15.61 -11.75
CA ARG A 29 -4.35 16.96 -11.96
C ARG A 29 -4.19 17.31 -13.44
N ALA A 30 -3.83 16.34 -14.28
CA ALA A 30 -3.72 16.56 -15.71
C ALA A 30 -5.10 16.73 -16.40
N PHE A 31 -6.14 16.15 -15.82
CA PHE A 31 -7.51 16.17 -16.37
C PHE A 31 -8.52 16.51 -15.26
N PRO A 32 -8.49 17.77 -14.73
CA PRO A 32 -9.29 18.16 -13.58
C PRO A 32 -10.80 18.07 -13.83
N ASP A 33 -11.23 18.35 -15.06
CA ASP A 33 -12.64 18.39 -15.46
C ASP A 33 -13.16 17.06 -16.06
N ALA A 34 -12.29 16.02 -16.13
CA ALA A 34 -12.69 14.72 -16.65
C ALA A 34 -13.47 13.92 -15.61
N GLU A 35 -14.51 13.21 -16.05
CA GLU A 35 -15.14 12.15 -15.26
C GLU A 35 -14.21 10.96 -15.15
N MET A 36 -13.68 10.70 -13.94
CA MET A 36 -12.67 9.69 -13.68
C MET A 36 -13.25 8.52 -12.90
N THR A 37 -13.28 7.34 -13.49
CA THR A 37 -13.79 6.11 -12.89
C THR A 37 -12.63 5.16 -12.55
N LEU A 38 -12.61 4.58 -11.35
CA LEU A 38 -11.69 3.49 -11.00
C LEU A 38 -12.35 2.13 -11.23
N LEU A 39 -11.72 1.30 -12.06
CA LEU A 39 -12.03 -0.11 -12.19
C LEU A 39 -11.04 -0.92 -11.34
N SER A 40 -11.52 -1.46 -10.22
CA SER A 40 -10.71 -2.27 -9.31
C SER A 40 -11.42 -3.57 -8.93
N ASN A 41 -10.70 -4.50 -8.32
CA ASN A 41 -11.30 -5.72 -7.81
C ASN A 41 -11.93 -5.52 -6.43
N ASN A 42 -12.88 -6.37 -6.11
CA ASN A 42 -13.41 -6.55 -4.77
C ASN A 42 -13.53 -8.06 -4.50
N ASP A 43 -12.94 -8.53 -3.41
CA ASP A 43 -13.01 -9.93 -3.00
C ASP A 43 -13.96 -10.10 -1.81
N LEU A 44 -15.25 -10.20 -2.09
CA LEU A 44 -16.31 -10.35 -1.09
C LEU A 44 -16.19 -11.64 -0.25
N ARG A 45 -15.40 -12.62 -0.70
CA ARG A 45 -15.19 -13.89 0.02
C ARG A 45 -14.09 -13.79 1.08
N ASN A 46 -13.21 -12.81 0.95
CA ASN A 46 -12.12 -12.57 1.89
C ASN A 46 -12.49 -11.42 2.84
N ARG A 47 -12.86 -11.76 4.08
CA ARG A 47 -13.24 -10.77 5.12
C ARG A 47 -12.13 -9.77 5.45
N HIS A 48 -10.88 -10.11 5.17
CA HIS A 48 -9.70 -9.25 5.38
C HIS A 48 -9.26 -8.52 4.10
N TYR A 49 -10.09 -8.56 3.04
CA TYR A 49 -9.81 -7.82 1.83
C TYR A 49 -10.22 -6.36 1.98
N ILE A 50 -9.25 -5.47 1.80
CA ILE A 50 -9.46 -4.02 1.80
C ILE A 50 -9.54 -3.58 0.34
N SER A 51 -10.72 -3.14 -0.10
CA SER A 51 -10.93 -2.64 -1.46
C SER A 51 -10.36 -1.24 -1.63
N ALA A 52 -10.03 -0.87 -2.87
CA ALA A 52 -9.61 0.49 -3.20
C ALA A 52 -10.63 1.54 -2.75
N GLN A 53 -11.92 1.25 -2.89
CA GLN A 53 -13.02 2.15 -2.48
C GLN A 53 -13.07 2.40 -0.97
N THR A 54 -12.52 1.48 -0.17
CA THR A 54 -12.49 1.61 1.31
C THR A 54 -11.39 2.55 1.78
N VAL A 55 -10.31 2.69 1.02
CA VAL A 55 -9.11 3.46 1.44
C VAL A 55 -8.99 4.79 0.71
N LEU A 56 -9.35 4.86 -0.57
CA LEU A 56 -9.20 6.08 -1.36
C LEU A 56 -10.24 7.13 -0.98
N PRO A 57 -9.96 8.43 -1.23
CA PRO A 57 -10.91 9.52 -1.02
C PRO A 57 -12.24 9.23 -1.72
N LYS A 58 -13.35 9.53 -1.02
CA LYS A 58 -14.70 9.38 -1.59
C LYS A 58 -15.02 10.45 -2.61
N GLU A 59 -14.39 11.62 -2.49
CA GLU A 59 -14.57 12.81 -3.32
C GLU A 59 -13.21 13.37 -3.75
N GLY A 60 -13.17 14.09 -4.84
CA GLY A 60 -11.99 14.83 -5.32
C GLY A 60 -10.97 14.00 -6.10
N LEU A 61 -10.97 12.67 -6.00
CA LEU A 61 -10.03 11.82 -6.75
C LEU A 61 -10.74 11.05 -7.87
N PHE A 62 -11.75 10.25 -7.56
CA PHE A 62 -12.56 9.50 -8.50
C PHE A 62 -14.02 9.91 -8.37
N ASP A 63 -14.71 10.00 -9.50
CA ASP A 63 -16.14 10.37 -9.57
C ASP A 63 -17.04 9.12 -9.52
N ASP A 64 -16.51 7.95 -9.95
CA ASP A 64 -17.26 6.70 -9.94
C ASP A 64 -16.35 5.48 -9.81
N TRP A 65 -16.97 4.32 -9.56
CA TRP A 65 -16.31 3.06 -9.23
C TRP A 65 -16.93 1.90 -10.01
N LEU A 66 -16.08 1.06 -10.60
CA LEU A 66 -16.48 -0.20 -11.22
C LEU A 66 -15.74 -1.35 -10.56
N THR A 67 -16.42 -2.48 -10.40
CA THR A 67 -15.83 -3.68 -9.83
C THR A 67 -15.45 -4.67 -10.93
N TYR A 68 -14.17 -5.02 -10.98
CA TYR A 68 -13.66 -6.11 -11.79
C TYR A 68 -13.97 -7.45 -11.10
N PRO A 69 -14.65 -8.38 -11.76
CA PRO A 69 -15.04 -9.62 -11.14
C PRO A 69 -13.82 -10.54 -10.88
N THR A 70 -13.66 -10.97 -9.64
CA THR A 70 -12.62 -11.92 -9.21
C THR A 70 -13.25 -13.09 -8.47
N ASN A 71 -12.56 -14.24 -8.47
CA ASN A 71 -12.94 -15.43 -7.69
C ASN A 71 -14.35 -15.99 -7.97
N LEU A 72 -14.85 -15.82 -9.20
CA LEU A 72 -16.12 -16.38 -9.65
C LEU A 72 -15.92 -17.74 -10.35
N ALA A 73 -16.90 -18.63 -10.24
CA ALA A 73 -16.96 -19.84 -11.07
C ALA A 73 -17.06 -19.48 -12.56
N LYS A 74 -16.51 -20.32 -13.45
CA LYS A 74 -16.38 -20.02 -14.89
C LYS A 74 -17.64 -19.44 -15.55
N PRO A 75 -18.86 -20.03 -15.41
CA PRO A 75 -20.05 -19.46 -16.06
C PRO A 75 -20.43 -18.09 -15.48
N ALA A 76 -20.36 -17.91 -14.17
CA ALA A 76 -20.65 -16.64 -13.52
C ALA A 76 -19.60 -15.56 -13.88
N ALA A 77 -18.34 -15.95 -13.97
CA ALA A 77 -17.25 -15.04 -14.40
C ALA A 77 -17.46 -14.54 -15.83
N LEU A 78 -17.90 -15.41 -16.76
CA LEU A 78 -18.19 -15.03 -18.13
C LEU A 78 -19.35 -14.01 -18.19
N ALA A 79 -20.45 -14.30 -17.51
CA ALA A 79 -21.62 -13.39 -17.46
C ALA A 79 -21.26 -12.03 -16.82
N ALA A 80 -20.47 -12.03 -15.74
CA ALA A 80 -20.01 -10.82 -15.08
C ALA A 80 -19.09 -9.98 -16.00
N ASN A 81 -18.17 -10.63 -16.72
CA ASN A 81 -17.30 -9.94 -17.69
C ASN A 81 -18.08 -9.36 -18.86
N ILE A 82 -19.09 -10.05 -19.41
CA ILE A 82 -19.96 -9.54 -20.47
C ILE A 82 -20.73 -8.31 -19.96
N ARG A 83 -21.31 -8.38 -18.76
CA ARG A 83 -22.01 -7.24 -18.15
C ARG A 83 -21.08 -6.05 -17.98
N LEU A 84 -19.84 -6.29 -17.53
CA LEU A 84 -18.83 -5.24 -17.34
C LEU A 84 -18.44 -4.62 -18.69
N ILE A 85 -18.19 -5.41 -19.73
CA ILE A 85 -17.93 -4.92 -21.10
C ILE A 85 -19.06 -4.00 -21.58
N LEU A 86 -20.31 -4.43 -21.45
CA LEU A 86 -21.47 -3.66 -21.87
C LEU A 86 -21.62 -2.37 -21.05
N ASN A 87 -21.35 -2.41 -19.75
CA ASN A 87 -21.37 -1.23 -18.89
C ASN A 87 -20.30 -0.21 -19.29
N ILE A 88 -19.04 -0.64 -19.45
CA ILE A 88 -17.92 0.20 -19.91
C ILE A 88 -18.27 0.81 -21.28
N ARG A 89 -18.77 0.02 -22.22
CA ARG A 89 -19.14 0.46 -23.56
C ARG A 89 -20.23 1.55 -23.56
N ARG A 90 -21.23 1.43 -22.69
CA ARG A 90 -22.29 2.44 -22.53
C ARG A 90 -21.76 3.77 -21.99
N ARG A 91 -20.74 3.73 -21.16
CA ARG A 91 -20.11 4.91 -20.53
C ARG A 91 -19.18 5.68 -21.47
N ARG A 92 -18.77 5.10 -22.60
CA ARG A 92 -17.98 5.74 -23.67
C ARG A 92 -16.71 6.43 -23.15
N TYR A 93 -15.86 5.66 -22.45
CA TYR A 93 -14.57 6.17 -21.99
C TYR A 93 -13.64 6.49 -23.17
N ASP A 94 -12.95 7.62 -23.11
CA ASP A 94 -12.00 8.08 -24.14
C ASP A 94 -10.67 7.30 -24.04
N VAL A 95 -10.30 6.93 -22.82
CA VAL A 95 -8.99 6.30 -22.51
C VAL A 95 -9.12 5.37 -21.32
N VAL A 96 -8.26 4.34 -21.27
CA VAL A 96 -7.97 3.60 -20.05
C VAL A 96 -6.50 3.77 -19.64
N PHE A 97 -6.26 4.21 -18.41
CA PHE A 97 -4.96 4.16 -17.77
C PHE A 97 -4.76 2.79 -17.13
N TYR A 98 -3.88 1.99 -17.73
CA TYR A 98 -3.59 0.61 -17.33
C TYR A 98 -2.44 0.58 -16.32
N LEU A 99 -2.76 0.77 -15.03
CA LEU A 99 -1.80 0.90 -13.94
C LEU A 99 -1.61 -0.42 -13.19
N MET A 100 -1.11 -1.43 -13.87
CA MET A 100 -0.90 -2.77 -13.29
C MET A 100 0.54 -2.98 -12.85
N THR A 101 0.74 -3.91 -11.91
CA THR A 101 2.07 -4.25 -11.38
C THR A 101 2.93 -5.03 -12.38
N ARG A 102 4.26 -4.92 -12.25
CA ARG A 102 5.27 -5.53 -13.13
C ARG A 102 5.35 -7.07 -13.09
N ASN A 103 4.62 -7.73 -12.19
CA ASN A 103 4.53 -9.20 -12.13
C ASN A 103 3.43 -9.78 -13.04
N ARG A 104 2.81 -8.97 -13.91
CA ARG A 104 1.91 -9.46 -14.95
C ARG A 104 2.65 -10.25 -16.01
N THR A 105 1.99 -11.23 -16.60
CA THR A 105 2.49 -11.91 -17.80
C THR A 105 2.04 -11.20 -19.08
N VAL A 106 2.80 -11.37 -20.15
CA VAL A 106 2.42 -10.85 -21.49
C VAL A 106 1.03 -11.35 -21.91
N LYS A 107 0.69 -12.60 -21.56
CA LYS A 107 -0.64 -13.19 -21.86
C LYS A 107 -1.76 -12.44 -21.13
N GLN A 108 -1.55 -12.10 -19.86
CA GLN A 108 -2.51 -11.32 -19.07
C GLN A 108 -2.70 -9.92 -19.65
N ILE A 109 -1.60 -9.23 -19.98
CA ILE A 109 -1.67 -7.88 -20.58
C ILE A 109 -2.43 -7.92 -21.92
N ARG A 110 -2.13 -8.88 -22.80
CA ARG A 110 -2.84 -9.04 -24.08
C ARG A 110 -4.32 -9.32 -23.89
N ARG A 111 -4.70 -10.13 -22.90
CA ARG A 111 -6.10 -10.41 -22.55
C ARG A 111 -6.81 -9.13 -22.10
N ASP A 112 -6.18 -8.38 -21.20
CA ASP A 112 -6.76 -7.16 -20.65
C ASP A 112 -6.90 -6.07 -21.73
N VAL A 113 -5.91 -5.91 -22.60
CA VAL A 113 -5.98 -5.00 -23.77
C VAL A 113 -7.14 -5.38 -24.69
N ARG A 114 -7.33 -6.67 -25.01
CA ARG A 114 -8.48 -7.15 -25.80
C ARG A 114 -9.81 -6.86 -25.12
N PHE A 115 -9.87 -7.05 -23.79
CA PHE A 115 -11.05 -6.74 -23.00
C PHE A 115 -11.46 -5.26 -23.14
N PHE A 116 -10.53 -4.33 -23.00
CA PHE A 116 -10.81 -2.89 -23.14
C PHE A 116 -11.19 -2.50 -24.57
N LYS A 117 -10.52 -3.07 -25.57
CA LYS A 117 -10.93 -2.85 -26.99
C LYS A 117 -12.32 -3.36 -27.27
N LEU A 118 -12.70 -4.54 -26.79
CA LEU A 118 -14.07 -5.06 -26.88
C LEU A 118 -15.08 -4.18 -26.11
N SER A 119 -14.62 -3.48 -25.09
CA SER A 119 -15.43 -2.49 -24.36
C SER A 119 -15.55 -1.15 -25.07
N GLY A 120 -14.94 -0.98 -26.26
CA GLY A 120 -15.00 0.24 -27.08
C GLY A 120 -13.97 1.30 -26.71
N ILE A 121 -12.93 0.95 -25.94
CA ILE A 121 -11.84 1.87 -25.60
C ILE A 121 -10.63 1.56 -26.49
N GLU A 122 -10.27 2.48 -27.38
CA GLU A 122 -9.13 2.32 -28.30
C GLU A 122 -7.80 2.80 -27.67
N GLU A 123 -7.85 3.89 -26.89
CA GLU A 123 -6.66 4.46 -26.26
C GLU A 123 -6.37 3.75 -24.93
N ILE A 124 -5.22 3.09 -24.84
CA ILE A 124 -4.78 2.30 -23.68
C ILE A 124 -3.39 2.73 -23.26
N VAL A 125 -3.31 3.59 -22.25
CA VAL A 125 -2.07 4.15 -21.72
C VAL A 125 -1.45 3.21 -20.70
N GLY A 126 -0.13 3.02 -20.74
CA GLY A 126 0.66 2.25 -19.79
C GLY A 126 0.86 0.76 -20.14
N ALA A 127 -0.09 0.10 -20.82
CA ALA A 127 0.02 -1.33 -21.14
C ALA A 127 1.25 -1.68 -21.98
N GLY A 128 1.61 -0.83 -22.95
CA GLY A 128 2.77 -0.98 -23.79
C GLY A 128 4.08 -0.82 -23.01
N TYR A 129 4.14 0.16 -22.13
CA TYR A 129 5.30 0.40 -21.26
C TYR A 129 5.49 -0.76 -20.28
N LEU A 130 4.44 -1.16 -19.58
CA LEU A 130 4.47 -2.32 -18.67
C LEU A 130 4.98 -3.59 -19.39
N ARG A 131 4.49 -3.86 -20.60
CA ARG A 131 4.90 -5.05 -21.35
C ARG A 131 6.41 -5.10 -21.67
N ARG A 132 7.04 -3.93 -21.85
CA ARG A 132 8.49 -3.84 -22.11
C ARG A 132 9.34 -3.91 -20.83
N ASN A 133 8.74 -3.64 -19.66
CA ASN A 133 9.42 -3.51 -18.38
C ASN A 133 8.92 -4.51 -17.34
N LEU A 134 8.47 -5.69 -17.78
CA LEU A 134 8.08 -6.77 -16.87
C LEU A 134 9.28 -7.25 -16.06
N LEU A 135 9.03 -7.59 -14.80
CA LEU A 135 10.03 -8.26 -13.99
C LEU A 135 10.09 -9.75 -14.32
N GLU A 136 11.28 -10.30 -14.28
CA GLU A 136 11.53 -11.71 -14.57
C GLU A 136 10.91 -12.61 -13.48
N ALA A 137 10.47 -13.79 -13.88
CA ALA A 137 10.04 -14.84 -12.97
C ALA A 137 10.64 -16.19 -13.43
N PRO A 138 11.34 -16.94 -12.56
CA PRO A 138 11.61 -16.63 -11.15
C PRO A 138 12.54 -15.43 -10.96
N ILE A 139 12.53 -14.83 -9.75
CA ILE A 139 13.40 -13.71 -9.40
C ILE A 139 14.87 -14.18 -9.47
N PRO A 140 15.75 -13.49 -10.21
CA PRO A 140 17.15 -13.89 -10.32
C PRO A 140 17.92 -13.75 -9.00
N ARG A 141 18.99 -14.52 -8.87
CA ARG A 141 19.89 -14.50 -7.72
C ARG A 141 21.34 -14.29 -8.16
N PRO A 142 22.03 -13.28 -7.62
CA PRO A 142 21.56 -12.30 -6.62
C PRO A 142 20.45 -11.42 -7.17
N THR A 143 19.49 -11.06 -6.28
CA THR A 143 18.33 -10.25 -6.64
C THR A 143 18.76 -8.83 -7.01
N PRO A 144 18.47 -8.33 -8.22
CA PRO A 144 18.76 -6.95 -8.60
C PRO A 144 17.90 -5.94 -7.84
N ALA A 145 18.44 -4.72 -7.71
CA ALA A 145 17.63 -3.59 -7.30
C ALA A 145 16.79 -3.11 -8.48
N VAL A 146 15.58 -2.66 -8.18
CA VAL A 146 14.65 -2.04 -9.13
C VAL A 146 14.06 -0.78 -8.53
N GLU A 147 13.58 0.10 -9.38
CA GLU A 147 12.83 1.27 -8.93
C GLU A 147 11.56 0.87 -8.16
N PRO A 148 11.06 1.72 -7.25
CA PRO A 148 9.80 1.51 -6.57
C PRO A 148 8.63 1.34 -7.56
N GLU A 149 7.64 0.52 -7.19
CA GLU A 149 6.45 0.30 -8.02
C GLU A 149 5.67 1.61 -8.25
N SER A 150 5.67 2.52 -7.29
CA SER A 150 5.07 3.85 -7.42
C SER A 150 5.75 4.70 -8.50
N THR A 151 7.08 4.73 -8.53
CA THR A 151 7.87 5.41 -9.56
C THR A 151 7.61 4.80 -10.93
N PHE A 152 7.64 3.47 -11.02
CA PHE A 152 7.32 2.77 -12.26
C PHE A 152 5.94 3.13 -12.82
N LEU A 153 4.92 3.27 -11.96
CA LEU A 153 3.58 3.68 -12.40
C LEU A 153 3.54 5.13 -12.92
N LEU A 154 4.32 6.02 -12.33
CA LEU A 154 4.50 7.39 -12.83
C LEU A 154 5.21 7.40 -14.18
N ASP A 155 6.21 6.54 -14.37
CA ASP A 155 6.90 6.40 -15.66
C ASP A 155 5.99 5.82 -16.75
N CYS A 156 5.06 4.93 -16.39
CA CYS A 156 4.00 4.50 -17.31
C CYS A 156 3.21 5.69 -17.86
N LEU A 157 2.93 6.71 -17.03
CA LEU A 157 2.21 7.92 -17.44
C LEU A 157 3.10 8.85 -18.27
N SER A 158 4.31 9.11 -17.82
CA SER A 158 5.29 9.97 -18.51
C SER A 158 5.62 9.46 -19.91
N SER A 159 5.71 8.14 -20.08
CA SER A 159 6.01 7.50 -21.37
C SER A 159 4.94 7.72 -22.44
N ALA A 160 3.73 8.08 -22.05
CA ALA A 160 2.60 8.27 -22.98
C ALA A 160 2.60 9.63 -23.67
N ARG A 161 3.44 10.57 -23.25
CA ARG A 161 3.56 11.95 -23.81
C ARG A 161 2.23 12.72 -23.85
N ILE A 162 1.37 12.50 -22.86
CA ILE A 162 0.04 13.12 -22.75
C ILE A 162 0.00 14.34 -21.81
N GLY A 163 1.18 14.92 -21.50
CA GLY A 163 1.29 16.16 -20.73
C GLY A 163 1.08 16.01 -19.22
N ILE A 164 1.23 14.80 -18.67
CA ILE A 164 1.15 14.57 -17.22
C ILE A 164 2.47 14.97 -16.56
N ASP A 165 2.44 15.96 -15.67
CA ASP A 165 3.59 16.28 -14.81
C ASP A 165 3.57 15.37 -13.58
N VAL A 166 4.67 14.64 -13.39
CA VAL A 166 4.84 13.67 -12.29
C VAL A 166 5.82 14.15 -11.21
N ARG A 167 6.41 15.36 -11.37
CA ARG A 167 7.54 15.80 -10.52
C ARG A 167 7.15 16.42 -9.18
N SER A 168 5.95 16.98 -9.06
CA SER A 168 5.49 17.72 -7.88
C SER A 168 4.26 17.07 -7.22
N LEU A 169 4.25 15.75 -7.11
CA LEU A 169 3.10 15.02 -6.60
C LEU A 169 3.22 14.82 -5.09
N HIS A 170 2.26 15.35 -4.36
CA HIS A 170 2.00 14.94 -3.00
C HIS A 170 0.73 14.09 -3.03
N PRO A 171 0.84 12.77 -2.91
CA PRO A 171 -0.33 11.91 -2.79
C PRO A 171 -1.06 12.27 -1.50
N ASP A 172 -2.38 12.41 -1.59
CA ASP A 172 -3.21 12.79 -0.46
C ASP A 172 -4.39 11.83 -0.36
N LEU A 173 -4.67 11.36 0.83
CA LEU A 173 -5.84 10.56 1.13
C LEU A 173 -7.07 11.42 1.45
N LEU A 174 -6.92 12.75 1.49
CA LEU A 174 -7.99 13.70 1.83
C LEU A 174 -8.75 13.23 3.08
N ILE A 175 -8.03 13.14 4.19
CA ILE A 175 -8.61 12.75 5.48
C ILE A 175 -9.70 13.76 5.86
N THR A 176 -10.91 13.28 6.10
CA THR A 176 -12.06 14.13 6.40
C THR A 176 -12.08 14.56 7.86
N SER A 177 -12.73 15.68 8.15
CA SER A 177 -12.94 16.14 9.52
C SER A 177 -13.74 15.13 10.38
N ALA A 178 -14.54 14.27 9.76
CA ALA A 178 -15.26 13.20 10.46
C ALA A 178 -14.31 12.09 10.92
N GLU A 179 -13.36 11.68 10.07
CA GLU A 179 -12.31 10.71 10.39
C GLU A 179 -11.37 11.26 11.46
N THR A 180 -10.96 12.52 11.35
CA THR A 180 -10.15 13.19 12.39
C THR A 180 -10.87 13.19 13.74
N ARG A 181 -12.15 13.59 13.80
CA ARG A 181 -12.93 13.58 15.05
C ARG A 181 -13.13 12.16 15.61
N ALA A 182 -13.26 11.14 14.77
CA ALA A 182 -13.35 9.75 15.22
C ALA A 182 -12.04 9.32 15.91
N VAL A 183 -10.92 9.65 15.32
CA VAL A 183 -9.59 9.40 15.88
C VAL A 183 -9.38 10.19 17.19
N GLU A 184 -9.80 11.44 17.26
CA GLU A 184 -9.69 12.25 18.49
C GLU A 184 -10.45 11.61 19.64
N ARG A 185 -11.66 11.11 19.41
CA ARG A 185 -12.42 10.37 20.42
C ARG A 185 -11.72 9.08 20.85
N TRP A 186 -11.22 8.31 19.88
CA TRP A 186 -10.48 7.08 20.15
C TRP A 186 -9.21 7.34 20.97
N VAL A 187 -8.46 8.38 20.62
CA VAL A 187 -7.26 8.81 21.36
C VAL A 187 -7.63 9.25 22.77
N ALA A 188 -8.69 10.05 22.94
CA ALA A 188 -9.14 10.52 24.26
C ALA A 188 -9.59 9.39 25.19
N ASP A 189 -10.15 8.29 24.64
CA ASP A 189 -10.54 7.11 25.38
C ASP A 189 -9.36 6.22 25.81
N LYS A 190 -8.30 6.16 24.98
CA LYS A 190 -7.18 5.21 25.14
C LYS A 190 -5.91 5.81 25.74
N ILE A 191 -5.75 7.12 25.65
CA ILE A 191 -4.51 7.80 26.01
C ILE A 191 -4.80 8.83 27.08
N ASP A 192 -4.30 8.61 28.28
CA ASP A 192 -4.31 9.63 29.34
C ASP A 192 -3.30 10.74 28.95
N ARG A 193 -3.83 11.84 28.40
CA ARG A 193 -3.02 12.88 27.77
C ARG A 193 -2.26 13.73 28.79
N ARG A 194 -0.94 13.56 28.80
CA ARG A 194 -0.03 14.70 28.98
C ARG A 194 0.18 15.33 27.59
N SER A 195 0.18 16.65 27.51
CA SER A 195 0.15 17.40 26.24
C SER A 195 1.27 17.12 25.23
N ASP A 196 2.35 16.47 25.66
CA ASP A 196 3.60 16.28 24.90
C ASP A 196 3.88 14.80 24.58
N THR A 197 2.88 13.92 24.61
CA THR A 197 3.08 12.50 24.34
C THR A 197 3.36 12.27 22.85
N ARG A 198 4.55 11.79 22.53
CA ARG A 198 4.99 11.45 21.17
C ARG A 198 4.40 10.12 20.75
N LEU A 199 3.49 10.10 19.78
CA LEU A 199 2.86 8.88 19.30
C LEU A 199 3.75 8.18 18.27
N ILE A 200 3.95 6.87 18.41
CA ILE A 200 4.59 6.04 17.39
C ILE A 200 3.67 4.89 16.97
N ALA A 201 3.64 4.62 15.67
CA ALA A 201 2.89 3.50 15.12
C ALA A 201 3.77 2.24 15.07
N VAL A 202 3.28 1.12 15.57
CA VAL A 202 3.96 -0.18 15.52
C VAL A 202 3.08 -1.19 14.80
N ALA A 203 3.57 -1.78 13.69
CA ALA A 203 2.82 -2.77 12.91
C ALA A 203 3.58 -4.09 12.78
N PRO A 204 3.48 -4.97 13.80
CA PRO A 204 4.26 -6.21 13.89
C PRO A 204 3.67 -7.37 13.08
N GLY A 205 2.48 -7.19 12.49
CA GLY A 205 1.76 -8.20 11.70
C GLY A 205 2.17 -8.23 10.23
N SER A 206 1.79 -9.30 9.54
CA SER A 206 1.76 -9.42 8.08
C SER A 206 0.89 -10.60 7.68
N LYS A 207 0.24 -10.52 6.50
CA LYS A 207 -0.48 -11.66 5.90
C LYS A 207 0.43 -12.82 5.52
N TRP A 208 1.71 -12.54 5.24
CA TRP A 208 2.71 -13.55 4.92
C TRP A 208 3.62 -13.77 6.13
N GLU A 209 3.65 -14.98 6.62
CA GLU A 209 4.49 -15.39 7.75
C GLU A 209 5.97 -15.07 7.49
N SER A 210 6.41 -15.29 6.26
CA SER A 210 7.78 -15.02 5.81
C SER A 210 8.20 -13.54 5.89
N LYS A 211 7.27 -12.62 6.07
CA LYS A 211 7.52 -11.17 6.22
C LYS A 211 7.51 -10.69 7.68
N VAL A 212 7.22 -11.56 8.63
CA VAL A 212 7.07 -11.17 10.05
C VAL A 212 8.40 -11.17 10.76
N TRP A 213 8.90 -9.98 11.13
CA TRP A 213 10.04 -9.82 12.02
C TRP A 213 9.70 -10.26 13.45
N SER A 214 10.71 -10.66 14.23
CA SER A 214 10.50 -11.23 15.57
C SER A 214 9.73 -10.30 16.50
N GLU A 215 8.72 -10.84 17.19
CA GLU A 215 7.94 -10.12 18.20
C GLU A 215 8.85 -9.63 19.35
N ASP A 216 9.83 -10.46 19.78
CA ASP A 216 10.78 -10.11 20.82
C ASP A 216 11.63 -8.90 20.44
N ARG A 217 12.00 -8.77 19.16
CA ARG A 217 12.76 -7.63 18.68
C ARG A 217 11.91 -6.35 18.60
N PHE A 218 10.63 -6.45 18.20
CA PHE A 218 9.70 -5.34 18.34
C PHE A 218 9.56 -4.93 19.80
N ALA A 219 9.40 -5.91 20.71
CA ALA A 219 9.29 -5.66 22.14
C ALA A 219 10.53 -4.92 22.67
N GLN A 220 11.73 -5.40 22.31
CA GLN A 220 13.00 -4.79 22.73
C GLN A 220 13.13 -3.35 22.22
N VAL A 221 12.98 -3.12 20.90
CA VAL A 221 13.15 -1.78 20.29
C VAL A 221 12.21 -0.78 20.92
N VAL A 222 10.93 -1.11 21.01
CA VAL A 222 9.93 -0.17 21.53
C VAL A 222 10.10 0.05 23.03
N SER A 223 10.46 -0.97 23.82
CA SER A 223 10.79 -0.79 25.25
C SER A 223 11.95 0.18 25.46
N GLU A 224 12.94 0.15 24.60
CA GLU A 224 14.09 1.06 24.69
C GLU A 224 13.68 2.49 24.27
N LEU A 225 12.86 2.65 23.22
CA LEU A 225 12.34 3.96 22.80
C LEU A 225 11.42 4.60 23.84
N ILE A 226 10.58 3.83 24.53
CA ILE A 226 9.75 4.33 25.64
C ILE A 226 10.64 4.94 26.73
N ARG A 227 11.74 4.26 27.09
CA ARG A 227 12.65 4.73 28.15
C ARG A 227 13.49 5.94 27.76
N SER A 228 13.88 6.04 26.47
CA SER A 228 14.84 7.08 26.02
C SER A 228 14.15 8.31 25.40
N HIS A 229 12.94 8.16 24.85
CA HIS A 229 12.25 9.23 24.07
C HIS A 229 10.81 9.50 24.54
N GLU A 230 10.37 8.87 25.63
CA GLU A 230 9.03 9.05 26.21
C GLU A 230 7.89 8.86 25.20
N VAL A 231 8.07 7.92 24.24
CA VAL A 231 7.09 7.63 23.20
C VAL A 231 5.93 6.78 23.73
N PHE A 232 4.75 6.96 23.14
CA PHE A 232 3.58 6.14 23.37
C PHE A 232 3.29 5.28 22.14
N PRO A 233 3.48 3.96 22.21
CA PRO A 233 3.28 3.07 21.08
C PRO A 233 1.80 2.78 20.84
N ILE A 234 1.38 2.86 19.58
CA ILE A 234 0.07 2.41 19.12
C ILE A 234 0.27 1.24 18.17
N VAL A 235 -0.31 0.08 18.49
CA VAL A 235 -0.20 -1.11 17.65
C VAL A 235 -1.27 -1.08 16.56
N PHE A 236 -0.83 -1.17 15.30
CA PHE A 236 -1.69 -1.22 14.11
C PHE A 236 -1.69 -2.62 13.48
N GLY A 237 -2.85 -3.03 12.99
CA GLY A 237 -3.04 -4.31 12.31
C GLY A 237 -4.51 -4.62 12.06
N GLY A 238 -4.78 -5.77 11.47
CA GLY A 238 -6.13 -6.32 11.40
C GLY A 238 -6.60 -6.88 12.76
N SER A 239 -7.85 -7.31 12.84
CA SER A 239 -8.37 -7.96 14.07
C SER A 239 -7.59 -9.24 14.43
N GLU A 240 -6.99 -9.90 13.44
CA GLU A 240 -6.12 -11.06 13.60
C GLU A 240 -4.81 -10.74 14.35
N ASP A 241 -4.34 -9.49 14.28
CA ASP A 241 -3.12 -9.02 14.96
C ASP A 241 -3.37 -8.59 16.42
N ARG A 242 -4.64 -8.45 16.85
CA ARG A 242 -5.00 -7.99 18.19
C ARG A 242 -4.33 -8.78 19.33
N PRO A 243 -4.27 -10.14 19.30
CA PRO A 243 -3.59 -10.90 20.36
C PRO A 243 -2.10 -10.57 20.46
N LYS A 244 -1.42 -10.37 19.33
CA LYS A 244 -0.01 -9.95 19.29
C LYS A 244 0.16 -8.54 19.87
N GLY A 245 -0.72 -7.61 19.49
CA GLY A 245 -0.72 -6.27 20.03
C GLY A 245 -0.86 -6.26 21.56
N ASN A 246 -1.80 -7.04 22.11
CA ASN A 246 -1.98 -7.13 23.56
C ASN A 246 -0.73 -7.64 24.28
N ARG A 247 -0.08 -8.70 23.79
CA ARG A 247 1.16 -9.19 24.40
C ARG A 247 2.29 -8.15 24.39
N LEU A 248 2.42 -7.39 23.31
CA LEU A 248 3.40 -6.31 23.24
C LEU A 248 3.12 -5.20 24.25
N LEU A 249 1.85 -4.80 24.41
CA LEU A 249 1.45 -3.81 25.41
C LEU A 249 1.70 -4.29 26.86
N GLU A 250 1.48 -5.59 27.14
CA GLU A 250 1.82 -6.18 28.43
C GLU A 250 3.33 -6.07 28.73
N ILE A 251 4.19 -6.29 27.72
CA ILE A 251 5.66 -6.15 27.87
C ILE A 251 6.05 -4.68 28.08
N TRP A 252 5.45 -3.76 27.34
CA TRP A 252 5.79 -2.33 27.39
C TRP A 252 5.22 -1.61 28.60
N GLY A 253 4.14 -2.13 29.20
CA GLY A 253 3.44 -1.50 30.32
C GLY A 253 2.71 -0.20 29.98
N THR A 254 2.71 0.19 28.69
CA THR A 254 2.06 1.40 28.17
C THR A 254 1.72 1.21 26.69
N GLY A 255 0.87 2.08 26.13
CA GLY A 255 0.49 2.05 24.73
C GLY A 255 -0.99 1.75 24.52
N ALA A 256 -1.40 1.68 23.24
CA ALA A 256 -2.77 1.35 22.85
C ALA A 256 -2.80 0.36 21.67
N ASN A 257 -3.83 -0.50 21.63
CA ASN A 257 -4.00 -1.50 20.58
C ASN A 257 -5.14 -1.08 19.65
N ALA A 258 -4.80 -0.55 18.47
CA ALA A 258 -5.76 -0.16 17.44
C ALA A 258 -6.14 -1.30 16.48
N CYS A 259 -5.60 -2.52 16.66
CA CYS A 259 -5.84 -3.65 15.76
C CYS A 259 -7.33 -3.99 15.64
N GLY A 260 -7.89 -3.75 14.45
CA GLY A 260 -9.30 -4.01 14.13
C GLY A 260 -10.31 -3.12 14.86
N GLU A 261 -9.90 -1.99 15.45
CA GLU A 261 -10.79 -1.02 16.13
C GLU A 261 -11.18 0.14 15.22
N LEU A 262 -10.36 0.47 14.25
CA LEU A 262 -10.53 1.59 13.34
C LEU A 262 -10.81 1.11 11.92
N SER A 263 -11.59 1.86 11.17
CA SER A 263 -11.63 1.73 9.72
C SER A 263 -10.25 2.07 9.13
N VAL A 264 -9.99 1.65 7.89
CA VAL A 264 -8.69 1.91 7.24
C VAL A 264 -8.39 3.41 7.14
N ARG A 265 -9.41 4.24 6.89
CA ARG A 265 -9.25 5.69 6.78
C ARG A 265 -9.07 6.36 8.15
N GLU A 266 -9.74 5.89 9.19
CA GLU A 266 -9.47 6.32 10.56
C GLU A 266 -8.06 5.88 11.02
N ALA A 267 -7.61 4.67 10.63
CA ALA A 267 -6.23 4.25 10.86
C ALA A 267 -5.23 5.16 10.13
N ALA A 268 -5.53 5.62 8.92
CA ALA A 268 -4.72 6.60 8.20
C ALA A 268 -4.66 7.95 8.96
N ALA A 269 -5.79 8.45 9.42
CA ALA A 269 -5.87 9.68 10.23
C ALA A 269 -5.11 9.56 11.58
N LEU A 270 -5.06 8.38 12.18
CA LEU A 270 -4.27 8.14 13.38
C LEU A 270 -2.78 8.02 13.06
N LEU A 271 -2.42 7.38 11.95
CA LEU A 271 -1.03 7.29 11.46
C LEU A 271 -0.45 8.68 11.18
N GLU A 272 -1.22 9.59 10.59
CA GLU A 272 -0.81 10.99 10.34
C GLU A 272 -0.37 11.72 11.61
N ARG A 273 -0.87 11.30 12.78
CA ARG A 273 -0.52 11.86 14.10
C ARG A 273 0.70 11.20 14.74
N CYS A 274 1.20 10.13 14.15
CA CYS A 274 2.38 9.43 14.64
C CYS A 274 3.64 10.04 14.03
N GLU A 275 4.66 10.26 14.84
CA GLU A 275 5.95 10.78 14.38
C GLU A 275 6.75 9.74 13.60
N LEU A 276 6.50 8.46 13.89
CA LEU A 276 7.22 7.33 13.33
C LEU A 276 6.28 6.15 13.10
N TYR A 277 6.47 5.45 12.00
CA TYR A 277 5.96 4.10 11.79
C TYR A 277 7.13 3.09 11.88
N LEU A 278 7.00 2.08 12.73
CA LEU A 278 7.89 0.92 12.81
C LEU A 278 7.11 -0.35 12.45
N GLY A 279 7.51 -1.06 11.41
CA GLY A 279 6.77 -2.27 11.03
C GLY A 279 7.37 -3.05 9.88
N ASN A 280 6.66 -4.13 9.50
CA ASN A 280 7.00 -4.97 8.36
C ASN A 280 6.55 -4.34 7.03
N ASP A 281 7.10 -4.84 5.93
CA ASP A 281 6.62 -4.55 4.56
C ASP A 281 5.17 -5.04 4.38
N THR A 282 4.21 -4.14 4.60
CA THR A 282 2.77 -4.42 4.55
C THR A 282 1.97 -3.23 4.02
N GLY A 283 0.66 -3.44 3.80
CA GLY A 283 -0.25 -2.35 3.41
C GLY A 283 -0.30 -1.21 4.43
N THR A 284 -0.09 -1.47 5.72
CA THR A 284 -0.06 -0.45 6.78
C THR A 284 1.14 0.48 6.64
N MET A 285 2.30 -0.03 6.21
CA MET A 285 3.47 0.79 5.88
C MET A 285 3.17 1.79 4.75
N HIS A 286 2.52 1.32 3.69
CA HIS A 286 2.12 2.19 2.59
C HIS A 286 1.05 3.19 3.01
N LEU A 287 0.18 2.82 3.96
CA LEU A 287 -0.81 3.74 4.52
C LEU A 287 -0.15 4.85 5.33
N ALA A 288 0.83 4.52 6.17
CA ALA A 288 1.64 5.49 6.92
C ALA A 288 2.36 6.45 5.97
N ALA A 289 3.04 5.93 4.94
CA ALA A 289 3.71 6.76 3.95
C ALA A 289 2.75 7.66 3.17
N ALA A 290 1.51 7.20 2.88
CA ALA A 290 0.51 7.99 2.15
C ALA A 290 -0.03 9.19 2.93
N VAL A 291 0.13 9.22 4.25
CA VAL A 291 -0.22 10.36 5.12
C VAL A 291 1.01 11.10 5.65
N GLY A 292 2.19 10.83 5.07
CA GLY A 292 3.43 11.56 5.39
C GLY A 292 4.20 11.05 6.61
N THR A 293 3.73 9.99 7.28
CA THR A 293 4.44 9.41 8.43
C THR A 293 5.72 8.73 7.96
N ARG A 294 6.86 9.08 8.58
CA ARG A 294 8.15 8.47 8.26
C ARG A 294 8.20 7.02 8.71
N CYS A 295 8.71 6.13 7.87
CA CYS A 295 8.70 4.70 8.10
C CYS A 295 10.10 4.17 8.37
N VAL A 296 10.25 3.44 9.47
CA VAL A 296 11.32 2.46 9.68
C VAL A 296 10.73 1.09 9.37
N ALA A 297 11.07 0.56 8.20
CA ALA A 297 10.38 -0.59 7.63
C ALA A 297 11.33 -1.78 7.44
N ILE A 298 10.85 -2.97 7.82
CA ILE A 298 11.61 -4.21 7.80
C ILE A 298 11.09 -5.09 6.69
N PHE A 299 11.97 -5.39 5.74
CA PHE A 299 11.68 -6.16 4.53
C PHE A 299 12.32 -7.55 4.60
N ALA A 300 11.52 -8.58 4.40
CA ALA A 300 12.06 -9.89 4.07
C ALA A 300 12.67 -9.87 2.65
N ALA A 301 13.70 -10.67 2.44
CA ALA A 301 14.39 -10.76 1.15
C ALA A 301 13.60 -11.57 0.09
N ILE A 302 12.28 -11.55 0.12
CA ILE A 302 11.42 -12.41 -0.70
C ILE A 302 11.11 -11.86 -2.08
N ASP A 303 11.24 -10.56 -2.28
CA ASP A 303 10.91 -9.86 -3.53
C ASP A 303 12.11 -9.05 -4.04
N TRP A 304 11.96 -8.38 -5.16
CA TRP A 304 12.92 -7.49 -5.77
C TRP A 304 13.33 -6.36 -4.83
N ILE A 305 14.63 -6.01 -4.81
CA ILE A 305 15.14 -4.95 -3.95
C ILE A 305 14.58 -3.61 -4.40
N GLY A 306 13.99 -2.85 -3.48
CA GLY A 306 13.46 -1.51 -3.73
C GLY A 306 12.04 -1.47 -4.27
N ARG A 307 11.50 -2.56 -4.80
CA ARG A 307 10.20 -2.59 -5.49
C ARG A 307 9.05 -2.03 -4.66
N TRP A 308 8.94 -2.44 -3.41
CA TRP A 308 7.83 -2.08 -2.52
C TRP A 308 8.22 -1.01 -1.49
N GLN A 309 9.20 -0.18 -1.82
CA GLN A 309 9.54 0.95 -0.94
C GLN A 309 8.33 1.87 -0.75
N PRO A 310 8.12 2.41 0.47
CA PRO A 310 7.09 3.42 0.71
C PRO A 310 7.36 4.67 -0.14
N TYR A 311 6.30 5.30 -0.61
CA TYR A 311 6.40 6.53 -1.40
C TYR A 311 6.79 7.70 -0.50
N GLY A 312 7.68 8.57 -0.97
CA GLY A 312 8.13 9.76 -0.24
C GLY A 312 9.60 9.69 0.15
N HIS A 313 9.97 10.51 1.12
CA HIS A 313 11.35 10.69 1.58
C HIS A 313 11.45 10.47 3.09
N GLY A 314 12.69 10.30 3.59
CA GLY A 314 12.96 10.16 5.01
C GLY A 314 12.60 8.80 5.61
N HIS A 315 12.28 7.81 4.78
CA HIS A 315 12.06 6.43 5.23
C HIS A 315 13.38 5.70 5.40
N CYS A 316 13.48 4.85 6.44
CA CYS A 316 14.60 3.96 6.67
C CYS A 316 14.18 2.50 6.44
N LEU A 317 14.91 1.78 5.59
CA LEU A 317 14.53 0.46 5.13
C LEU A 317 15.61 -0.56 5.47
N PHE A 318 15.21 -1.67 6.08
CA PHE A 318 16.06 -2.80 6.39
C PHE A 318 15.70 -3.99 5.51
N ARG A 319 16.67 -4.47 4.73
CA ARG A 319 16.58 -5.70 3.95
C ARG A 319 17.95 -6.30 3.81
N GLU A 320 18.12 -7.50 4.31
CA GLU A 320 19.40 -8.20 4.27
C GLU A 320 19.47 -9.17 3.09
N ARG A 321 20.67 -9.32 2.50
CA ARG A 321 20.91 -10.30 1.45
C ARG A 321 21.18 -11.66 2.05
N VAL A 322 20.60 -12.68 1.46
CA VAL A 322 20.77 -14.08 1.82
C VAL A 322 20.77 -14.95 0.57
N GLU A 323 21.30 -16.17 0.66
CA GLU A 323 21.37 -17.10 -0.47
C GLU A 323 20.00 -17.50 -1.04
N CYS A 324 18.92 -17.42 -0.23
CA CYS A 324 17.55 -17.71 -0.66
C CYS A 324 16.73 -16.47 -1.04
N GLU A 325 17.37 -15.30 -1.21
CA GLU A 325 16.66 -14.08 -1.60
C GLU A 325 15.86 -14.27 -2.91
N GLY A 326 14.78 -13.50 -3.08
CA GLY A 326 13.87 -13.66 -4.23
C GLY A 326 13.01 -14.94 -4.17
N CYS A 327 12.81 -15.54 -3.00
CA CYS A 327 12.07 -16.80 -2.87
C CYS A 327 10.56 -16.66 -3.14
N HIS A 328 10.00 -15.48 -3.00
CA HIS A 328 8.59 -15.14 -3.23
C HIS A 328 7.60 -16.13 -2.57
N SER A 329 7.93 -16.58 -1.35
CA SER A 329 7.14 -17.56 -0.60
C SER A 329 6.37 -16.91 0.56
N PRO A 330 5.08 -17.21 0.76
CA PRO A 330 4.31 -16.73 1.91
C PRO A 330 4.73 -17.37 3.24
N ILE A 331 5.33 -18.59 3.19
CA ILE A 331 5.86 -19.33 4.34
C ILE A 331 7.37 -19.46 4.16
N CYS A 332 8.14 -19.20 5.22
CA CYS A 332 9.58 -19.30 5.16
C CYS A 332 10.08 -20.71 5.50
N PHE A 333 10.85 -21.32 4.59
CA PHE A 333 11.48 -22.64 4.78
C PHE A 333 12.94 -22.56 5.29
N ASN A 334 13.46 -21.33 5.53
CA ASN A 334 14.84 -21.09 5.98
C ASN A 334 14.85 -20.24 7.27
N ASN A 335 13.99 -20.55 8.23
CA ASN A 335 13.89 -19.94 9.56
C ASN A 335 13.98 -18.41 9.57
N ARG A 336 13.47 -17.75 8.52
CA ARG A 336 13.47 -16.28 8.35
C ARG A 336 14.86 -15.65 8.47
N LYS A 337 15.93 -16.34 8.05
CA LYS A 337 17.31 -15.91 8.12
C LYS A 337 17.52 -14.44 7.67
N CYS A 338 16.84 -14.01 6.58
CA CYS A 338 16.96 -12.62 6.11
C CYS A 338 16.42 -11.59 7.11
N LEU A 339 15.40 -11.92 7.89
CA LEU A 339 14.86 -11.05 8.93
C LEU A 339 15.71 -11.14 10.22
N ASP A 340 16.29 -12.31 10.51
CA ASP A 340 17.14 -12.49 11.69
C ASP A 340 18.47 -11.72 11.60
N LEU A 341 18.93 -11.39 10.41
CA LEU A 341 20.08 -10.50 10.21
C LEU A 341 19.78 -9.02 10.49
N VAL A 342 18.50 -8.63 10.52
CA VAL A 342 18.07 -7.28 10.91
C VAL A 342 18.02 -7.21 12.44
N THR A 343 19.04 -6.63 13.06
CA THR A 343 19.16 -6.57 14.52
C THR A 343 18.31 -5.47 15.14
N ALA A 344 17.82 -5.69 16.37
CA ALA A 344 17.06 -4.70 17.12
C ALA A 344 17.84 -3.38 17.32
N GLN A 345 19.15 -3.47 17.57
CA GLN A 345 20.00 -2.29 17.76
C GLN A 345 20.03 -1.38 16.54
N ARG A 346 20.17 -1.93 15.32
CA ARG A 346 20.16 -1.13 14.07
C ARG A 346 18.80 -0.47 13.83
N VAL A 347 17.72 -1.21 14.09
CA VAL A 347 16.36 -0.70 13.94
C VAL A 347 16.08 0.42 14.95
N LYS A 348 16.49 0.22 16.20
CA LYS A 348 16.41 1.25 17.24
C LYS A 348 17.10 2.54 16.81
N SER A 349 18.39 2.47 16.42
CA SER A 349 19.14 3.65 15.99
C SER A 349 18.47 4.39 14.82
N ALA A 350 17.85 3.68 13.88
CA ALA A 350 17.09 4.30 12.81
C ALA A 350 15.81 4.99 13.33
N CYS A 351 15.12 4.39 14.30
CA CYS A 351 13.96 5.03 14.94
C CYS A 351 14.38 6.31 15.67
N GLU A 352 15.47 6.28 16.41
CA GLU A 352 16.03 7.44 17.10
C GLU A 352 16.35 8.58 16.11
N THR A 353 17.04 8.27 15.02
CA THR A 353 17.34 9.26 13.96
C THR A 353 16.06 9.90 13.39
N VAL A 354 14.99 9.12 13.20
CA VAL A 354 13.71 9.65 12.72
C VAL A 354 13.02 10.52 13.77
N LEU A 355 13.12 10.16 15.05
CA LEU A 355 12.50 10.90 16.15
C LEU A 355 13.25 12.20 16.49
N GLU A 356 14.55 12.32 16.16
CA GLU A 356 15.39 13.48 16.45
C GLU A 356 15.44 14.49 15.29
N SER A 357 14.89 14.17 14.11
CA SER A 357 14.91 14.98 12.88
C SER A 357 13.57 15.61 12.58
#